data_c3cbfb6cfd26a4286980d60e61a63754
#
_entry.id   c3cbfb6cfd26a4286980d60e61a63754
#
_cell.length_a   1.000
_cell.length_b   1.000
_cell.length_c   1.000
_cell.angle_alpha   90.00
_cell.angle_beta   90.00
_cell.angle_gamma   90.00
#
_symmetry.space_group_name_H-M   'P 1'
#
loop_
_entity.id
_entity.type
_entity.pdbx_description
1 polymer ?
#
loop_
_entity_poly.entity_id
_entity_poly.type
_entity_poly.pdbx_seq_one_letter_code
_entity_poly.pdbx_strand_id
1 'polypeptide(L)'
;MALFRRKEEKHVLTEEAPRPVAAPAYHNPYIDELAEHYKSKLLRETNLERLTSLAPGEMRLAIERMVSQYMSEEKVVIPRNEKEVLLTRLINESVGLGPLEPLLADPEITEISINGHQEVYIEKKGRLELTDLKFRDEEHLRHIVDRIVAPLGRRIDESSPMVDARLKDGSRVNAVIPPISLNGTLVSIRKFRKEPYSMEDLMNFGSFDGAMCRFLQAIVEAKMNVLISGGTGSGKTTLLNAVSRSIPSYERVITIEDSAELKLDRSNCIGLEARPPNMEGRGEITIRHLVKNSLRMRPDRIIVGEVRGAEAFDMLQAMNTGHEGSLTTVHANSPQDAFTRLEGMVVMAGMELPSSIIREYIVSALDFIVQVTRLSDGTRKMVSISEVFTGLDKQVVVNEIFRFQRIGMGKKGEVLGYFTPTGKIPHSLERLRMFGIELDESMFTMGEVNKREHLYPV
;
A
#
# COMPACT_ATOMS: atom_id res chain seq x y z
N MET A 1 -28.23 35.77 -51.82
CA MET A 1 -28.22 35.54 -50.35
C MET A 1 -28.13 34.04 -50.13
N ALA A 2 -26.95 33.49 -49.95
CA ALA A 2 -26.71 32.06 -49.77
C ALA A 2 -26.24 31.83 -48.34
N LEU A 3 -27.04 31.07 -47.57
CA LEU A 3 -26.78 30.68 -46.20
C LEU A 3 -25.83 29.48 -46.20
N PHE A 4 -24.64 29.66 -45.62
CA PHE A 4 -23.69 28.61 -45.30
C PHE A 4 -24.21 27.84 -44.10
N ARG A 5 -24.59 26.54 -44.27
CA ARG A 5 -24.73 25.58 -43.22
C ARG A 5 -23.39 24.88 -43.01
N ARG A 6 -22.69 25.18 -41.91
CA ARG A 6 -21.58 24.36 -41.39
C ARG A 6 -22.17 23.08 -40.78
N LYS A 7 -21.81 21.93 -41.35
CA LYS A 7 -21.94 20.64 -40.70
C LYS A 7 -20.88 20.55 -39.58
N GLU A 8 -21.33 20.47 -38.32
CA GLU A 8 -20.49 20.02 -37.21
C GLU A 8 -20.38 18.50 -37.29
N GLU A 9 -19.23 18.00 -37.73
CA GLU A 9 -18.85 16.60 -37.55
C GLU A 9 -18.44 16.42 -36.09
N LYS A 10 -19.31 15.79 -35.31
CA LYS A 10 -18.96 15.23 -33.97
C LYS A 10 -18.02 14.05 -34.18
N HIS A 11 -16.72 14.26 -34.00
CA HIS A 11 -15.80 13.17 -33.74
C HIS A 11 -16.17 12.55 -32.36
N VAL A 12 -16.92 11.47 -32.43
CA VAL A 12 -17.04 10.53 -31.31
C VAL A 12 -15.72 9.78 -31.28
N LEU A 13 -14.84 10.16 -30.33
CA LEU A 13 -13.70 9.33 -29.96
C LEU A 13 -14.28 8.06 -29.33
N THR A 14 -14.37 7.00 -30.11
CA THR A 14 -14.54 5.66 -29.57
C THR A 14 -13.27 5.33 -28.80
N GLU A 15 -13.30 5.41 -27.48
CA GLU A 15 -12.28 4.78 -26.64
C GLU A 15 -12.26 3.29 -27.02
N GLU A 16 -11.19 2.86 -27.68
CA GLU A 16 -10.91 1.43 -27.85
C GLU A 16 -10.81 0.83 -26.44
N ALA A 17 -11.64 -0.18 -26.16
CA ALA A 17 -11.55 -0.96 -24.95
C ALA A 17 -10.10 -1.49 -24.78
N PRO A 18 -9.51 -1.44 -23.59
CA PRO A 18 -8.15 -1.91 -23.36
C PRO A 18 -8.03 -3.37 -23.81
N ARG A 19 -7.03 -3.66 -24.62
CA ARG A 19 -6.75 -5.04 -25.09
C ARG A 19 -6.30 -5.86 -23.89
N PRO A 20 -6.84 -7.09 -23.72
CA PRO A 20 -6.46 -7.96 -22.60
C PRO A 20 -4.95 -8.27 -22.65
N VAL A 21 -4.32 -8.23 -21.47
CA VAL A 21 -2.94 -8.69 -21.31
C VAL A 21 -2.93 -10.21 -21.38
N ALA A 22 -2.19 -10.77 -22.33
CA ALA A 22 -2.12 -12.20 -22.53
C ALA A 22 -1.64 -12.89 -21.24
N ALA A 23 -2.51 -13.68 -20.63
CA ALA A 23 -2.10 -14.70 -19.68
C ALA A 23 -1.14 -15.67 -20.39
N PRO A 24 -0.20 -16.33 -19.67
CA PRO A 24 0.72 -17.28 -20.32
C PRO A 24 -0.09 -18.32 -21.08
N ALA A 25 0.04 -18.25 -22.41
CA ALA A 25 -0.76 -18.99 -23.36
C ALA A 25 -0.44 -20.50 -23.28
N TYR A 26 -1.22 -21.24 -22.52
CA TYR A 26 -1.46 -22.67 -22.74
C TYR A 26 -2.88 -23.02 -22.29
N HIS A 27 -3.86 -22.51 -23.01
CA HIS A 27 -5.23 -23.01 -22.90
C HIS A 27 -5.30 -24.27 -23.79
N ASN A 28 -4.96 -25.43 -23.21
CA ASN A 28 -5.21 -26.72 -23.84
C ASN A 28 -6.44 -27.32 -23.17
N PRO A 29 -7.62 -27.35 -23.84
CA PRO A 29 -8.86 -27.88 -23.26
C PRO A 29 -8.74 -29.28 -22.70
N TYR A 30 -7.88 -30.11 -23.31
CA TYR A 30 -7.61 -31.48 -22.86
C TYR A 30 -6.88 -31.50 -21.52
N ILE A 31 -5.91 -30.60 -21.30
CA ILE A 31 -5.20 -30.50 -20.03
C ILE A 31 -6.15 -29.95 -18.94
N ASP A 32 -7.08 -29.08 -19.33
CA ASP A 32 -8.11 -28.54 -18.44
C ASP A 32 -9.06 -29.64 -17.95
N GLU A 33 -9.51 -30.50 -18.84
CA GLU A 33 -10.37 -31.64 -18.55
C GLU A 33 -9.67 -32.68 -17.68
N LEU A 34 -8.41 -32.99 -17.99
CA LEU A 34 -7.54 -33.88 -17.20
C LEU A 34 -7.30 -33.32 -15.78
N ALA A 35 -7.09 -31.99 -15.65
CA ALA A 35 -6.87 -31.37 -14.37
C ALA A 35 -8.11 -31.49 -13.47
N GLU A 36 -9.30 -31.27 -13.99
CA GLU A 36 -10.55 -31.40 -13.22
C GLU A 36 -10.84 -32.86 -12.84
N HIS A 37 -10.59 -33.78 -13.77
CA HIS A 37 -10.72 -35.22 -13.52
C HIS A 37 -9.77 -35.68 -12.40
N TYR A 38 -8.47 -35.39 -12.49
CA TYR A 38 -7.50 -35.81 -11.48
C TYR A 38 -7.65 -35.04 -10.16
N LYS A 39 -8.10 -33.81 -10.20
CA LYS A 39 -8.48 -33.07 -8.98
C LYS A 39 -9.60 -33.81 -8.23
N SER A 40 -10.66 -34.18 -8.93
CA SER A 40 -11.77 -34.94 -8.33
C SER A 40 -11.32 -36.29 -7.75
N LYS A 41 -10.43 -37.00 -8.42
CA LYS A 41 -9.86 -38.24 -7.93
C LYS A 41 -8.96 -38.04 -6.72
N LEU A 42 -8.11 -37.02 -6.75
CA LEU A 42 -7.21 -36.65 -5.65
C LEU A 42 -8.00 -36.25 -4.38
N LEU A 43 -9.09 -35.49 -4.53
CA LEU A 43 -9.97 -35.11 -3.42
C LEU A 43 -10.70 -36.29 -2.77
N ARG A 44 -11.01 -37.36 -3.55
CA ARG A 44 -11.66 -38.58 -3.03
C ARG A 44 -10.69 -39.53 -2.34
N GLU A 45 -9.47 -39.64 -2.85
CA GLU A 45 -8.53 -40.65 -2.42
C GLU A 45 -7.51 -40.16 -1.38
N THR A 46 -7.43 -38.84 -1.15
CA THR A 46 -6.39 -38.27 -0.32
C THR A 46 -6.96 -37.35 0.77
N ASN A 47 -6.38 -37.42 1.96
CA ASN A 47 -6.65 -36.46 3.01
C ASN A 47 -5.88 -35.15 2.73
N LEU A 48 -6.62 -34.09 2.31
CA LEU A 48 -6.06 -32.79 1.98
C LEU A 48 -5.34 -32.15 3.16
N GLU A 49 -5.81 -32.30 4.41
CA GLU A 49 -5.16 -31.74 5.59
C GLU A 49 -3.74 -32.27 5.74
N ARG A 50 -3.55 -33.56 5.44
CA ARG A 50 -2.23 -34.18 5.47
C ARG A 50 -1.32 -33.67 4.35
N LEU A 51 -1.86 -33.39 3.16
CA LEU A 51 -1.09 -32.80 2.05
C LEU A 51 -0.69 -31.36 2.36
N THR A 52 -1.59 -30.57 2.94
CA THR A 52 -1.34 -29.15 3.27
C THR A 52 -0.38 -28.99 4.44
N SER A 53 -0.17 -30.02 5.28
CA SER A 53 0.80 -29.99 6.37
C SER A 53 2.25 -30.26 5.92
N LEU A 54 2.46 -30.72 4.68
CA LEU A 54 3.79 -30.95 4.12
C LEU A 54 4.47 -29.63 3.70
N ALA A 55 5.80 -29.64 3.67
CA ALA A 55 6.54 -28.55 3.02
C ALA A 55 6.18 -28.44 1.53
N PRO A 56 6.19 -27.24 0.92
CA PRO A 56 5.74 -27.05 -0.47
C PRO A 56 6.40 -27.99 -1.49
N GLY A 57 7.69 -28.28 -1.33
CA GLY A 57 8.42 -29.22 -2.20
C GLY A 57 7.98 -30.68 -2.01
N GLU A 58 7.75 -31.11 -0.79
CA GLU A 58 7.28 -32.48 -0.47
C GLU A 58 5.84 -32.68 -0.95
N MET A 59 4.99 -31.68 -0.78
CA MET A 59 3.62 -31.68 -1.27
C MET A 59 3.59 -31.82 -2.80
N ARG A 60 4.40 -31.04 -3.53
CA ARG A 60 4.53 -31.16 -4.99
C ARG A 60 4.93 -32.57 -5.43
N LEU A 61 5.95 -33.16 -4.79
CA LEU A 61 6.41 -34.51 -5.08
C LEU A 61 5.33 -35.54 -4.77
N ALA A 62 4.57 -35.41 -3.71
CA ALA A 62 3.47 -36.29 -3.36
C ALA A 62 2.38 -36.24 -4.44
N ILE A 63 1.92 -35.06 -4.84
CA ILE A 63 0.92 -34.90 -5.90
C ILE A 63 1.45 -35.44 -7.24
N GLU A 64 2.72 -35.19 -7.58
CA GLU A 64 3.32 -35.68 -8.80
C GLU A 64 3.33 -37.21 -8.87
N ARG A 65 3.65 -37.88 -7.76
CA ARG A 65 3.61 -39.38 -7.68
C ARG A 65 2.19 -39.88 -7.91
N MET A 66 1.19 -39.28 -7.26
CA MET A 66 -0.22 -39.66 -7.39
C MET A 66 -0.73 -39.46 -8.82
N VAL A 67 -0.47 -38.28 -9.41
CA VAL A 67 -0.85 -37.97 -10.80
C VAL A 67 -0.16 -38.93 -11.77
N SER A 68 1.13 -39.27 -11.57
CA SER A 68 1.85 -40.24 -12.40
C SER A 68 1.24 -41.64 -12.30
N GLN A 69 0.77 -42.05 -11.12
CA GLN A 69 0.04 -43.27 -10.91
C GLN A 69 -1.31 -43.26 -11.67
N TYR A 70 -2.10 -42.21 -11.52
CA TYR A 70 -3.39 -42.03 -12.22
C TYR A 70 -3.22 -42.12 -13.75
N MET A 71 -2.23 -41.40 -14.28
CA MET A 71 -1.89 -41.42 -15.70
C MET A 71 -1.51 -42.85 -16.18
N SER A 72 -0.76 -43.59 -15.36
CA SER A 72 -0.37 -44.96 -15.67
C SER A 72 -1.58 -45.92 -15.67
N GLU A 73 -2.47 -45.79 -14.66
CA GLU A 73 -3.69 -46.62 -14.56
C GLU A 73 -4.65 -46.38 -15.73
N GLU A 74 -4.79 -45.11 -16.14
CA GLU A 74 -5.70 -44.66 -17.20
C GLU A 74 -5.04 -44.65 -18.60
N LYS A 75 -3.74 -45.05 -18.69
CA LYS A 75 -2.95 -45.05 -19.92
C LYS A 75 -2.88 -43.74 -20.66
N VAL A 76 -2.92 -42.63 -19.89
CA VAL A 76 -2.79 -41.26 -20.42
C VAL A 76 -1.31 -40.95 -20.63
N VAL A 77 -0.96 -40.52 -21.84
CA VAL A 77 0.40 -40.09 -22.20
C VAL A 77 0.35 -38.67 -22.72
N ILE A 78 1.02 -37.74 -22.04
CA ILE A 78 1.15 -36.35 -22.44
C ILE A 78 2.63 -35.96 -22.46
N PRO A 79 3.03 -34.95 -23.25
CA PRO A 79 4.37 -34.38 -23.24
C PRO A 79 4.79 -33.87 -21.84
N ARG A 80 6.09 -33.87 -21.56
CA ARG A 80 6.62 -33.48 -20.25
C ARG A 80 6.24 -32.05 -19.85
N ASN A 81 6.27 -31.11 -20.80
CA ASN A 81 5.85 -29.75 -20.60
C ASN A 81 4.36 -29.63 -20.21
N GLU A 82 3.49 -30.42 -20.87
CA GLU A 82 2.06 -30.46 -20.55
C GLU A 82 1.79 -31.09 -19.16
N LYS A 83 2.59 -32.11 -18.80
CA LYS A 83 2.53 -32.71 -17.46
C LYS A 83 2.91 -31.68 -16.38
N GLU A 84 3.91 -30.84 -16.59
CA GLU A 84 4.26 -29.75 -15.65
C GLU A 84 3.15 -28.72 -15.51
N VAL A 85 2.49 -28.37 -16.61
CA VAL A 85 1.32 -27.46 -16.59
C VAL A 85 0.17 -28.11 -15.81
N LEU A 86 -0.14 -29.38 -16.09
CA LEU A 86 -1.17 -30.15 -15.37
C LEU A 86 -0.90 -30.19 -13.86
N LEU A 87 0.33 -30.54 -13.46
CA LEU A 87 0.72 -30.60 -12.05
C LEU A 87 0.61 -29.25 -11.35
N THR A 88 1.09 -28.19 -11.98
CA THR A 88 1.01 -26.84 -11.44
C THR A 88 -0.45 -26.41 -11.25
N ARG A 89 -1.30 -26.69 -12.24
CA ARG A 89 -2.73 -26.40 -12.16
C ARG A 89 -3.43 -27.22 -11.08
N LEU A 90 -3.13 -28.51 -10.97
CA LEU A 90 -3.69 -29.37 -9.91
C LEU A 90 -3.31 -28.88 -8.51
N ILE A 91 -2.06 -28.48 -8.30
CA ILE A 91 -1.60 -27.93 -7.04
C ILE A 91 -2.35 -26.64 -6.74
N ASN A 92 -2.40 -25.70 -7.69
CA ASN A 92 -3.08 -24.42 -7.52
C ASN A 92 -4.58 -24.60 -7.20
N GLU A 93 -5.25 -25.48 -7.92
CA GLU A 93 -6.69 -25.75 -7.75
C GLU A 93 -7.01 -26.56 -6.48
N SER A 94 -6.15 -27.48 -6.07
CA SER A 94 -6.43 -28.36 -4.91
C SER A 94 -6.02 -27.74 -3.58
N VAL A 95 -4.90 -27.03 -3.55
CA VAL A 95 -4.25 -26.56 -2.31
C VAL A 95 -4.02 -25.05 -2.30
N GLY A 96 -3.82 -24.46 -3.48
CA GLY A 96 -3.61 -23.03 -3.66
C GLY A 96 -4.91 -22.24 -3.84
N LEU A 97 -4.77 -21.02 -4.34
CA LEU A 97 -5.88 -20.10 -4.65
C LEU A 97 -6.30 -20.18 -6.13
N GLY A 98 -6.12 -21.35 -6.75
CA GLY A 98 -6.57 -21.61 -8.10
C GLY A 98 -5.98 -20.68 -9.16
N PRO A 99 -6.84 -20.06 -9.98
CA PRO A 99 -6.41 -19.15 -11.05
C PRO A 99 -5.65 -17.91 -10.56
N LEU A 100 -5.74 -17.55 -9.28
CA LEU A 100 -5.07 -16.37 -8.71
C LEU A 100 -3.57 -16.57 -8.49
N GLU A 101 -3.08 -17.80 -8.38
CA GLU A 101 -1.68 -18.09 -8.04
C GLU A 101 -0.66 -17.43 -8.99
N PRO A 102 -0.83 -17.47 -10.33
CA PRO A 102 0.07 -16.77 -11.23
C PRO A 102 0.09 -15.26 -11.03
N LEU A 103 -1.07 -14.65 -10.73
CA LEU A 103 -1.17 -13.20 -10.48
C LEU A 103 -0.53 -12.83 -9.14
N LEU A 104 -0.70 -13.68 -8.14
CA LEU A 104 -0.08 -13.50 -6.82
C LEU A 104 1.45 -13.67 -6.90
N ALA A 105 1.95 -14.52 -7.79
CA ALA A 105 3.38 -14.74 -7.97
C ALA A 105 4.08 -13.61 -8.76
N ASP A 106 3.37 -12.87 -9.63
CA ASP A 106 3.95 -11.82 -10.47
C ASP A 106 4.29 -10.56 -9.63
N PRO A 107 5.58 -10.20 -9.45
CA PRO A 107 5.98 -9.07 -8.60
C PRO A 107 5.59 -7.69 -9.16
N GLU A 108 5.26 -7.59 -10.46
CA GLU A 108 4.84 -6.33 -11.08
C GLU A 108 3.37 -5.99 -10.77
N ILE A 109 2.56 -6.98 -10.39
CA ILE A 109 1.16 -6.77 -10.00
C ILE A 109 1.11 -6.24 -8.57
N THR A 110 0.46 -5.11 -8.38
CA THR A 110 0.27 -4.46 -7.07
C THR A 110 -1.11 -4.72 -6.48
N GLU A 111 -2.14 -4.83 -7.35
CA GLU A 111 -3.52 -5.07 -6.94
C GLU A 111 -4.21 -6.01 -7.92
N ILE A 112 -5.12 -6.84 -7.41
CA ILE A 112 -5.99 -7.73 -8.19
C ILE A 112 -7.43 -7.40 -7.77
N SER A 113 -8.28 -7.05 -8.74
CA SER A 113 -9.69 -6.74 -8.53
C SER A 113 -10.55 -7.70 -9.33
N ILE A 114 -11.44 -8.42 -8.67
CA ILE A 114 -12.30 -9.45 -9.26
C ILE A 114 -13.74 -8.96 -9.16
N ASN A 115 -14.41 -8.83 -10.31
CA ASN A 115 -15.80 -8.38 -10.42
C ASN A 115 -16.67 -9.53 -10.94
N GLY A 116 -17.11 -10.41 -10.03
CA GLY A 116 -17.72 -11.67 -10.40
C GLY A 116 -16.73 -12.64 -11.05
N HIS A 117 -17.22 -13.80 -11.49
CA HIS A 117 -16.35 -14.88 -11.98
C HIS A 117 -15.73 -14.63 -13.37
N GLN A 118 -16.14 -13.59 -14.10
CA GLN A 118 -15.73 -13.35 -15.50
C GLN A 118 -14.70 -12.23 -15.68
N GLU A 119 -14.61 -11.29 -14.75
CA GLU A 119 -13.77 -10.10 -14.90
C GLU A 119 -12.73 -10.02 -13.81
N VAL A 120 -11.46 -10.14 -14.20
CA VAL A 120 -10.32 -10.00 -13.30
C VAL A 120 -9.41 -8.91 -13.83
N TYR A 121 -9.29 -7.84 -13.06
CA TYR A 121 -8.41 -6.71 -13.33
C TYR A 121 -7.16 -6.82 -12.47
N ILE A 122 -6.05 -6.34 -12.99
CA ILE A 122 -4.78 -6.20 -12.26
C ILE A 122 -4.29 -4.77 -12.34
N GLU A 123 -3.63 -4.29 -11.29
CA GLU A 123 -2.88 -3.04 -11.37
C GLU A 123 -1.40 -3.35 -11.63
N LYS A 124 -0.87 -2.85 -12.75
CA LYS A 124 0.56 -2.81 -13.08
C LYS A 124 0.99 -1.37 -13.32
N LYS A 125 2.11 -0.96 -12.70
CA LYS A 125 2.67 0.40 -12.86
C LYS A 125 1.63 1.52 -12.68
N GLY A 126 0.66 1.31 -11.78
CA GLY A 126 -0.39 2.27 -11.46
C GLY A 126 -1.54 2.34 -12.47
N ARG A 127 -1.66 1.40 -13.40
CA ARG A 127 -2.77 1.30 -14.36
C ARG A 127 -3.52 0.00 -14.17
N LEU A 128 -4.85 0.08 -14.26
CA LEU A 128 -5.72 -1.09 -14.24
C LEU A 128 -5.81 -1.68 -15.64
N GLU A 129 -5.62 -2.98 -15.74
CA GLU A 129 -5.67 -3.75 -16.98
C GLU A 129 -6.56 -4.98 -16.78
N LEU A 130 -7.46 -5.24 -17.73
CA LEU A 130 -8.28 -6.46 -17.73
C LEU A 130 -7.41 -7.65 -18.17
N THR A 131 -7.54 -8.78 -17.47
CA THR A 131 -6.86 -10.03 -17.81
C THR A 131 -7.78 -10.98 -18.57
N ASP A 132 -7.19 -11.98 -19.22
CA ASP A 132 -7.94 -13.10 -19.83
C ASP A 132 -8.38 -14.15 -18.79
N LEU A 133 -7.95 -14.00 -17.54
CA LEU A 133 -8.24 -14.94 -16.47
C LEU A 133 -9.73 -14.88 -16.08
N LYS A 134 -10.33 -16.07 -15.93
CA LYS A 134 -11.72 -16.23 -15.50
C LYS A 134 -11.81 -17.37 -14.52
N PHE A 135 -12.76 -17.27 -13.61
CA PHE A 135 -13.19 -18.41 -12.81
C PHE A 135 -14.21 -19.23 -13.60
N ARG A 136 -14.32 -20.50 -13.29
CA ARG A 136 -15.28 -21.39 -13.97
C ARG A 136 -16.73 -20.91 -13.83
N ASP A 137 -17.10 -20.57 -12.61
CA ASP A 137 -18.41 -20.11 -12.21
C ASP A 137 -18.34 -19.34 -10.89
N GLU A 138 -19.47 -18.80 -10.43
CA GLU A 138 -19.56 -18.04 -9.19
C GLU A 138 -19.26 -18.90 -7.95
N GLU A 139 -19.63 -20.18 -7.98
CA GLU A 139 -19.38 -21.13 -6.89
C GLU A 139 -17.87 -21.39 -6.74
N HIS A 140 -17.16 -21.53 -7.86
CA HIS A 140 -15.69 -21.65 -7.85
C HIS A 140 -15.01 -20.42 -7.20
N LEU A 141 -15.45 -19.22 -7.56
CA LEU A 141 -14.94 -17.99 -6.94
C LEU A 141 -15.25 -17.95 -5.44
N ARG A 142 -16.46 -18.33 -5.03
CA ARG A 142 -16.84 -18.44 -3.62
C ARG A 142 -15.97 -19.41 -2.85
N HIS A 143 -15.71 -20.59 -3.40
CA HIS A 143 -14.80 -21.58 -2.79
C HIS A 143 -13.37 -21.04 -2.61
N ILE A 144 -12.88 -20.23 -3.54
CA ILE A 144 -11.57 -19.56 -3.37
C ILE A 144 -11.62 -18.57 -2.22
N VAL A 145 -12.68 -17.76 -2.10
CA VAL A 145 -12.86 -16.82 -0.98
C VAL A 145 -12.93 -17.59 0.34
N ASP A 146 -13.73 -18.66 0.43
CA ASP A 146 -13.84 -19.47 1.64
C ASP A 146 -12.48 -20.06 2.05
N ARG A 147 -11.67 -20.48 1.08
CA ARG A 147 -10.32 -20.99 1.30
C ARG A 147 -9.35 -19.92 1.85
N ILE A 148 -9.57 -18.66 1.52
CA ILE A 148 -8.82 -17.53 2.08
C ILE A 148 -9.24 -17.24 3.52
N VAL A 149 -10.54 -17.27 3.81
CA VAL A 149 -11.07 -16.76 5.11
C VAL A 149 -11.16 -17.82 6.19
N ALA A 150 -11.42 -19.09 5.83
CA ALA A 150 -11.60 -20.18 6.78
C ALA A 150 -10.37 -20.43 7.70
N PRO A 151 -9.12 -20.42 7.19
CA PRO A 151 -7.94 -20.59 8.05
C PRO A 151 -7.75 -19.48 9.08
N LEU A 152 -8.39 -18.33 8.89
CA LEU A 152 -8.37 -17.19 9.79
C LEU A 152 -9.49 -17.25 10.86
N GLY A 153 -10.26 -18.33 10.88
CA GLY A 153 -11.46 -18.45 11.74
C GLY A 153 -12.56 -17.47 11.38
N ARG A 154 -12.58 -16.98 10.15
CA ARG A 154 -13.60 -16.07 9.60
C ARG A 154 -14.52 -16.82 8.65
N ARG A 155 -15.71 -16.27 8.44
CA ARG A 155 -16.68 -16.77 7.45
C ARG A 155 -17.22 -15.61 6.65
N ILE A 156 -17.72 -15.91 5.46
CA ILE A 156 -18.47 -15.00 4.61
C ILE A 156 -19.75 -15.71 4.16
N ASP A 157 -20.90 -15.18 4.55
CA ASP A 157 -22.22 -15.73 4.26
C ASP A 157 -23.26 -14.59 4.17
N GLU A 158 -24.52 -14.91 3.91
CA GLU A 158 -25.58 -13.91 3.79
C GLU A 158 -25.77 -13.07 5.07
N SER A 159 -25.43 -13.61 6.24
CA SER A 159 -25.51 -12.87 7.50
C SER A 159 -24.29 -12.00 7.76
N SER A 160 -23.17 -12.31 7.13
CA SER A 160 -21.92 -11.56 7.17
C SER A 160 -21.33 -11.47 5.76
N PRO A 161 -21.94 -10.66 4.87
CA PRO A 161 -21.64 -10.68 3.45
C PRO A 161 -20.38 -9.94 3.03
N MET A 162 -19.60 -9.46 3.99
CA MET A 162 -18.31 -8.78 3.79
C MET A 162 -17.26 -9.35 4.73
N VAL A 163 -16.03 -9.45 4.26
CA VAL A 163 -14.91 -9.89 5.08
C VAL A 163 -13.61 -9.24 4.65
N ASP A 164 -12.82 -8.82 5.63
CA ASP A 164 -11.42 -8.49 5.44
C ASP A 164 -10.57 -9.68 5.88
N ALA A 165 -9.58 -10.03 5.09
CA ALA A 165 -8.70 -11.16 5.34
C ALA A 165 -7.25 -10.80 4.97
N ARG A 166 -6.32 -11.70 5.29
CA ARG A 166 -4.92 -11.58 4.90
C ARG A 166 -4.41 -12.92 4.40
N LEU A 167 -3.72 -12.93 3.30
CA LEU A 167 -3.01 -14.10 2.80
C LEU A 167 -1.74 -14.37 3.64
N LYS A 168 -1.19 -15.57 3.51
CA LYS A 168 0.04 -15.98 4.23
C LYS A 168 1.26 -15.11 3.88
N ASP A 169 1.28 -14.52 2.69
CA ASP A 169 2.34 -13.59 2.25
C ASP A 169 2.19 -12.17 2.79
N GLY A 170 1.09 -11.89 3.51
CA GLY A 170 0.76 -10.58 4.06
C GLY A 170 -0.18 -9.74 3.17
N SER A 171 -0.53 -10.19 1.97
CA SER A 171 -1.45 -9.49 1.07
C SER A 171 -2.84 -9.34 1.71
N ARG A 172 -3.44 -8.15 1.60
CA ARG A 172 -4.77 -7.85 2.13
C ARG A 172 -5.84 -8.28 1.14
N VAL A 173 -6.88 -8.89 1.63
CA VAL A 173 -8.04 -9.31 0.85
C VAL A 173 -9.30 -8.71 1.45
N ASN A 174 -10.10 -8.06 0.64
CA ASN A 174 -11.48 -7.71 0.97
C ASN A 174 -12.38 -8.49 0.03
N ALA A 175 -13.40 -9.15 0.55
CA ALA A 175 -14.39 -9.86 -0.23
C ALA A 175 -15.80 -9.41 0.17
N VAL A 176 -16.67 -9.28 -0.84
CA VAL A 176 -18.08 -8.90 -0.70
C VAL A 176 -18.92 -9.83 -1.57
N ILE A 177 -20.01 -10.33 -1.03
CA ILE A 177 -20.89 -11.30 -1.71
C ILE A 177 -22.32 -10.78 -1.86
N PRO A 178 -23.14 -11.36 -2.75
CA PRO A 178 -24.57 -11.12 -2.75
C PRO A 178 -25.20 -11.43 -1.36
N PRO A 179 -26.28 -10.72 -0.95
CA PRO A 179 -27.08 -9.80 -1.79
C PRO A 179 -26.56 -8.35 -1.85
N ILE A 180 -25.55 -7.97 -1.06
CA ILE A 180 -25.07 -6.58 -1.05
C ILE A 180 -24.21 -6.25 -2.29
N SER A 181 -23.51 -7.23 -2.84
CA SER A 181 -22.90 -7.12 -4.15
C SER A 181 -23.91 -7.43 -5.25
N LEU A 182 -24.10 -6.51 -6.19
CA LEU A 182 -25.06 -6.65 -7.30
C LEU A 182 -24.47 -7.40 -8.51
N ASN A 183 -23.14 -7.51 -8.58
CA ASN A 183 -22.41 -8.06 -9.73
C ASN A 183 -21.75 -9.42 -9.42
N GLY A 184 -22.32 -10.19 -8.49
CA GLY A 184 -21.70 -11.43 -8.01
C GLY A 184 -20.69 -11.18 -6.90
N THR A 185 -19.81 -12.14 -6.64
CA THR A 185 -18.76 -12.01 -5.63
C THR A 185 -17.69 -11.03 -6.10
N LEU A 186 -17.39 -10.03 -5.26
CA LEU A 186 -16.31 -9.07 -5.48
C LEU A 186 -15.14 -9.41 -4.58
N VAL A 187 -13.93 -9.37 -5.12
CA VAL A 187 -12.71 -9.57 -4.32
C VAL A 187 -11.65 -8.56 -4.72
N SER A 188 -11.09 -7.87 -3.75
CA SER A 188 -9.95 -6.97 -3.93
C SER A 188 -8.76 -7.51 -3.16
N ILE A 189 -7.65 -7.75 -3.83
CA ILE A 189 -6.39 -8.22 -3.23
C ILE A 189 -5.32 -7.17 -3.45
N ARG A 190 -4.88 -6.53 -2.37
CA ARG A 190 -3.73 -5.64 -2.39
C ARG A 190 -2.50 -6.42 -1.99
N LYS A 191 -1.61 -6.64 -2.94
CA LYS A 191 -0.42 -7.46 -2.73
C LYS A 191 0.56 -6.81 -1.77
N PHE A 192 1.10 -7.65 -0.90
CA PHE A 192 2.15 -7.24 0.01
C PHE A 192 3.51 -7.35 -0.66
N ARG A 193 4.24 -6.22 -0.75
CA ARG A 193 5.57 -6.22 -1.34
C ARG A 193 6.59 -6.85 -0.38
N LYS A 194 7.28 -7.88 -0.84
CA LYS A 194 8.28 -8.59 -0.03
C LYS A 194 9.48 -7.71 0.31
N GLU A 195 9.96 -6.92 -0.63
CA GLU A 195 11.09 -6.00 -0.47
C GLU A 195 10.60 -4.56 -0.58
N PRO A 196 10.57 -3.81 0.53
CA PRO A 196 10.16 -2.42 0.49
C PRO A 196 11.20 -1.57 -0.24
N TYR A 197 10.74 -0.53 -0.95
CA TYR A 197 11.59 0.43 -1.63
C TYR A 197 12.50 1.16 -0.65
N SER A 198 13.75 1.39 -1.07
CA SER A 198 14.70 2.27 -0.40
C SER A 198 14.45 3.73 -0.77
N MET A 199 15.10 4.66 -0.05
CA MET A 199 15.09 6.08 -0.43
C MET A 199 15.74 6.31 -1.80
N GLU A 200 16.76 5.52 -2.14
CA GLU A 200 17.42 5.55 -3.45
C GLU A 200 16.49 5.08 -4.58
N ASP A 201 15.73 4.00 -4.36
CA ASP A 201 14.73 3.56 -5.35
C ASP A 201 13.70 4.64 -5.62
N LEU A 202 13.18 5.30 -4.56
CA LEU A 202 12.20 6.36 -4.70
C LEU A 202 12.77 7.59 -5.42
N MET A 203 14.04 7.91 -5.18
CA MET A 203 14.74 8.97 -5.90
C MET A 203 14.93 8.60 -7.38
N ASN A 204 15.30 7.36 -7.68
CA ASN A 204 15.45 6.86 -9.06
C ASN A 204 14.10 6.85 -9.81
N PHE A 205 12.98 6.64 -9.12
CA PHE A 205 11.63 6.83 -9.69
C PHE A 205 11.25 8.31 -9.85
N GLY A 206 12.15 9.24 -9.50
CA GLY A 206 11.89 10.67 -9.58
C GLY A 206 10.82 11.15 -8.59
N SER A 207 10.64 10.46 -7.47
CA SER A 207 9.66 10.87 -6.44
C SER A 207 10.10 12.14 -5.70
N PHE A 208 11.40 12.39 -5.59
CA PHE A 208 12.04 13.57 -5.02
C PHE A 208 13.50 13.63 -5.49
N ASP A 209 14.17 14.77 -5.29
CA ASP A 209 15.59 14.96 -5.63
C ASP A 209 16.53 14.65 -4.46
N GLY A 210 17.83 14.71 -4.71
CA GLY A 210 18.86 14.42 -3.72
C GLY A 210 18.89 15.40 -2.54
N ALA A 211 18.49 16.67 -2.73
CA ALA A 211 18.41 17.65 -1.66
C ALA A 211 17.28 17.33 -0.68
N MET A 212 16.07 17.07 -1.22
CA MET A 212 14.92 16.64 -0.42
C MET A 212 15.18 15.32 0.30
N CYS A 213 15.85 14.35 -0.38
CA CYS A 213 16.22 13.06 0.21
C CYS A 213 17.12 13.26 1.44
N ARG A 214 18.20 14.02 1.27
CA ARG A 214 19.18 14.27 2.33
C ARG A 214 18.56 15.03 3.50
N PHE A 215 17.74 16.04 3.22
CA PHE A 215 17.05 16.79 4.26
C PHE A 215 16.08 15.90 5.05
N LEU A 216 15.28 15.08 4.37
CA LEU A 216 14.32 14.19 5.03
C LEU A 216 15.03 13.13 5.90
N GLN A 217 16.14 12.58 5.44
CA GLN A 217 16.97 11.68 6.25
C GLN A 217 17.51 12.37 7.50
N ALA A 218 18.03 13.59 7.33
CA ALA A 218 18.60 14.39 8.43
C ALA A 218 17.56 14.70 9.52
N ILE A 219 16.35 15.13 9.17
CA ILE A 219 15.30 15.43 10.16
C ILE A 219 14.82 14.17 10.90
N VAL A 220 14.78 13.02 10.22
CA VAL A 220 14.44 11.75 10.87
C VAL A 220 15.56 11.29 11.81
N GLU A 221 16.82 11.38 11.40
CA GLU A 221 17.97 11.05 12.24
C GLU A 221 18.02 11.93 13.49
N ALA A 222 17.75 13.23 13.37
CA ALA A 222 17.72 14.21 14.45
C ALA A 222 16.46 14.17 15.34
N LYS A 223 15.69 13.10 15.30
CA LYS A 223 14.50 12.92 16.15
C LYS A 223 13.44 14.03 15.95
N MET A 224 13.22 14.47 14.70
CA MET A 224 12.10 15.33 14.39
C MET A 224 10.83 14.50 14.21
N ASN A 225 9.70 14.98 14.72
CA ASN A 225 8.40 14.36 14.53
C ASN A 225 7.86 14.71 13.15
N VAL A 226 7.57 13.70 12.33
CA VAL A 226 7.19 13.89 10.93
C VAL A 226 5.82 13.29 10.65
N LEU A 227 4.94 14.09 10.04
CA LEU A 227 3.66 13.69 9.49
C LEU A 227 3.77 13.57 7.97
N ILE A 228 3.56 12.38 7.42
CA ILE A 228 3.47 12.18 5.97
C ILE A 228 2.02 12.25 5.54
N SER A 229 1.69 13.23 4.72
CA SER A 229 0.35 13.52 4.24
C SER A 229 0.19 13.20 2.76
N GLY A 230 -1.00 12.79 2.35
CA GLY A 230 -1.30 12.54 0.93
C GLY A 230 -2.59 11.76 0.72
N GLY A 231 -3.09 11.75 -0.50
CA GLY A 231 -4.28 11.00 -0.91
C GLY A 231 -4.07 9.49 -0.91
N THR A 232 -5.13 8.74 -1.27
CA THR A 232 -5.06 7.28 -1.46
C THR A 232 -4.11 6.94 -2.61
N GLY A 233 -3.25 5.93 -2.43
CA GLY A 233 -2.31 5.48 -3.44
C GLY A 233 -1.17 6.46 -3.75
N SER A 234 -0.98 7.54 -2.96
CA SER A 234 0.10 8.52 -3.16
C SER A 234 1.48 8.02 -2.73
N GLY A 235 1.56 6.92 -1.99
CA GLY A 235 2.82 6.32 -1.54
C GLY A 235 3.24 6.71 -0.11
N LYS A 236 2.32 7.19 0.76
CA LYS A 236 2.59 7.55 2.16
C LYS A 236 3.30 6.45 2.94
N THR A 237 2.72 5.25 3.00
CA THR A 237 3.29 4.09 3.71
C THR A 237 4.62 3.66 3.11
N THR A 238 4.76 3.78 1.78
CA THR A 238 6.02 3.49 1.09
C THR A 238 7.13 4.45 1.50
N LEU A 239 6.83 5.76 1.54
CA LEU A 239 7.79 6.78 1.99
C LEU A 239 8.09 6.61 3.48
N LEU A 240 7.07 6.39 4.33
CA LEU A 240 7.23 6.12 5.76
C LEU A 240 8.19 4.95 5.99
N ASN A 241 7.99 3.85 5.26
CA ASN A 241 8.84 2.66 5.36
C ASN A 241 10.28 2.95 4.91
N ALA A 242 10.46 3.65 3.78
CA ALA A 242 11.77 3.99 3.24
C ALA A 242 12.55 4.91 4.19
N VAL A 243 11.93 6.00 4.67
CA VAL A 243 12.60 6.99 5.53
C VAL A 243 12.85 6.46 6.93
N SER A 244 12.04 5.54 7.45
CA SER A 244 12.24 4.92 8.76
C SER A 244 13.56 4.13 8.87
N ARG A 245 14.17 3.76 7.74
CA ARG A 245 15.51 3.15 7.71
C ARG A 245 16.64 4.13 8.11
N SER A 246 16.37 5.43 8.06
CA SER A 246 17.29 6.48 8.53
C SER A 246 17.31 6.62 10.06
N ILE A 247 16.46 5.93 10.77
CA ILE A 247 16.47 5.89 12.23
C ILE A 247 17.72 5.10 12.69
N PRO A 248 18.53 5.62 13.63
CA PRO A 248 19.71 4.92 14.15
C PRO A 248 19.42 3.52 14.66
N SER A 249 20.30 2.55 14.36
CA SER A 249 20.07 1.12 14.64
C SER A 249 19.98 0.76 16.12
N TYR A 250 20.53 1.58 17.00
CA TYR A 250 20.51 1.39 18.46
C TYR A 250 19.16 1.78 19.08
N GLU A 251 18.30 2.49 18.37
CA GLU A 251 17.01 2.93 18.88
C GLU A 251 15.96 1.81 18.84
N ARG A 252 15.14 1.73 19.89
CA ARG A 252 13.99 0.84 19.97
C ARG A 252 12.79 1.46 19.28
N VAL A 253 12.31 0.83 18.22
CA VAL A 253 11.17 1.31 17.43
C VAL A 253 9.97 0.41 17.65
N ILE A 254 8.82 1.01 17.89
CA ILE A 254 7.54 0.30 17.89
C ILE A 254 6.70 0.80 16.73
N THR A 255 6.29 -0.11 15.83
CA THR A 255 5.34 0.18 14.76
C THR A 255 3.94 -0.23 15.17
N ILE A 256 2.94 0.58 14.84
CA ILE A 256 1.54 0.35 15.18
C ILE A 256 0.70 0.58 13.92
N GLU A 257 -0.05 -0.43 13.51
CA GLU A 257 -0.77 -0.41 12.25
C GLU A 257 -2.13 -1.12 12.37
N ASP A 258 -3.11 -0.72 11.55
CA ASP A 258 -4.35 -1.49 11.39
C ASP A 258 -4.06 -2.85 10.78
N SER A 259 -3.14 -2.87 9.84
CA SER A 259 -2.65 -4.07 9.18
C SER A 259 -1.18 -3.84 8.84
N ALA A 260 -0.30 -4.70 9.32
CA ALA A 260 1.14 -4.52 9.22
C ALA A 260 1.60 -4.47 7.75
N GLU A 261 2.04 -3.30 7.31
CA GLU A 261 2.64 -3.04 6.01
C GLU A 261 4.12 -2.61 6.14
N LEU A 262 4.49 -2.08 7.31
CA LEU A 262 5.84 -1.60 7.56
C LEU A 262 6.81 -2.77 7.78
N LYS A 263 7.91 -2.73 7.06
CA LYS A 263 9.04 -3.66 7.18
C LYS A 263 10.31 -2.87 7.47
N LEU A 264 10.57 -2.66 8.72
CA LEU A 264 11.84 -2.11 9.15
C LEU A 264 12.78 -3.27 9.40
N ASP A 265 13.63 -3.57 8.41
CA ASP A 265 14.64 -4.62 8.50
C ASP A 265 15.78 -4.17 9.43
N ARG A 266 15.50 -4.21 10.74
CA ARG A 266 16.42 -3.78 11.80
C ARG A 266 16.19 -4.55 13.08
N SER A 267 17.24 -4.67 13.87
CA SER A 267 17.13 -5.19 15.25
C SER A 267 16.31 -4.21 16.11
N ASN A 268 15.67 -4.74 17.15
CA ASN A 268 14.89 -3.97 18.13
C ASN A 268 13.72 -3.15 17.53
N CYS A 269 13.10 -3.68 16.47
CA CYS A 269 11.85 -3.19 15.92
C CYS A 269 10.72 -4.15 16.27
N ILE A 270 9.65 -3.64 16.88
CA ILE A 270 8.50 -4.42 17.32
C ILE A 270 7.26 -3.92 16.62
N GLY A 271 6.63 -4.79 15.84
CA GLY A 271 5.35 -4.51 15.19
C GLY A 271 4.17 -4.87 16.09
N LEU A 272 3.20 -3.97 16.18
CA LEU A 272 1.90 -4.17 16.80
C LEU A 272 0.81 -3.95 15.76
N GLU A 273 -0.12 -4.88 15.68
CA GLU A 273 -1.24 -4.82 14.75
C GLU A 273 -2.56 -4.75 15.50
N ALA A 274 -3.45 -3.87 15.05
CA ALA A 274 -4.80 -3.76 15.57
C ALA A 274 -5.60 -5.04 15.28
N ARG A 275 -6.53 -5.34 16.15
CA ARG A 275 -7.41 -6.48 16.00
C ARG A 275 -8.85 -6.01 15.95
N PRO A 276 -9.57 -6.24 14.84
CA PRO A 276 -11.00 -5.96 14.79
C PRO A 276 -11.78 -6.85 15.76
N PRO A 277 -13.01 -6.47 16.15
CA PRO A 277 -13.84 -7.29 17.01
C PRO A 277 -14.12 -8.66 16.36
N ASN A 278 -14.32 -9.68 17.21
CA ASN A 278 -14.74 -10.99 16.75
C ASN A 278 -16.22 -10.97 16.30
N MET A 279 -16.76 -12.11 15.87
CA MET A 279 -18.13 -12.24 15.40
C MET A 279 -19.19 -11.87 16.44
N GLU A 280 -18.83 -11.88 17.73
CA GLU A 280 -19.67 -11.46 18.87
C GLU A 280 -19.53 -9.97 19.19
N GLY A 281 -18.76 -9.19 18.42
CA GLY A 281 -18.47 -7.77 18.66
C GLY A 281 -17.50 -7.54 19.81
N ARG A 282 -16.74 -8.56 20.25
CA ARG A 282 -15.84 -8.49 21.39
C ARG A 282 -14.37 -8.64 21.00
N GLY A 283 -13.48 -8.24 21.92
CA GLY A 283 -12.04 -8.46 21.78
C GLY A 283 -11.34 -7.53 20.78
N GLU A 284 -11.96 -6.39 20.43
CA GLU A 284 -11.35 -5.35 19.63
C GLU A 284 -10.12 -4.76 20.33
N ILE A 285 -9.02 -4.60 19.59
CA ILE A 285 -7.82 -3.86 19.98
C ILE A 285 -7.57 -2.80 18.92
N THR A 286 -7.87 -1.55 19.23
CA THR A 286 -7.70 -0.42 18.32
C THR A 286 -6.26 0.09 18.31
N ILE A 287 -5.87 0.89 17.30
CA ILE A 287 -4.59 1.62 17.26
C ILE A 287 -4.42 2.43 18.55
N ARG A 288 -5.48 3.09 19.04
CA ARG A 288 -5.45 3.86 20.30
C ARG A 288 -5.01 3.03 21.50
N HIS A 289 -5.52 1.81 21.64
CA HIS A 289 -5.10 0.88 22.70
C HIS A 289 -3.61 0.54 22.59
N LEU A 290 -3.14 0.31 21.36
CA LEU A 290 -1.74 -0.03 21.08
C LEU A 290 -0.79 1.12 21.35
N VAL A 291 -1.15 2.37 20.96
CA VAL A 291 -0.36 3.57 21.27
C VAL A 291 -0.23 3.74 22.78
N LYS A 292 -1.31 3.67 23.53
CA LYS A 292 -1.26 3.75 25.00
C LYS A 292 -0.42 2.66 25.64
N ASN A 293 -0.46 1.45 25.13
CA ASN A 293 0.34 0.34 25.63
C ASN A 293 1.83 0.50 25.27
N SER A 294 2.13 0.98 24.06
CA SER A 294 3.52 1.15 23.59
C SER A 294 4.34 2.08 24.48
N LEU A 295 3.73 3.10 25.09
CA LEU A 295 4.38 4.01 26.05
C LEU A 295 4.95 3.29 27.29
N ARG A 296 4.45 2.07 27.61
CA ARG A 296 4.98 1.22 28.70
C ARG A 296 6.03 0.22 28.24
N MET A 297 6.30 0.17 26.92
CA MET A 297 7.26 -0.75 26.31
C MET A 297 8.66 -0.14 26.14
N ARG A 298 8.88 1.06 26.68
CA ARG A 298 10.14 1.82 26.58
C ARG A 298 10.61 2.01 25.13
N PRO A 299 9.79 2.57 24.24
CA PRO A 299 10.22 2.90 22.89
C PRO A 299 11.09 4.15 22.90
N ASP A 300 12.07 4.21 21.99
CA ASP A 300 12.72 5.46 21.62
C ASP A 300 11.87 6.22 20.61
N ARG A 301 11.19 5.49 19.69
CA ARG A 301 10.26 6.05 18.70
C ARG A 301 9.04 5.19 18.53
N ILE A 302 7.92 5.85 18.20
CA ILE A 302 6.67 5.21 17.84
C ILE A 302 6.33 5.59 16.39
N ILE A 303 6.08 4.58 15.56
CA ILE A 303 5.66 4.78 14.17
C ILE A 303 4.23 4.29 14.05
N VAL A 304 3.30 5.21 13.80
CA VAL A 304 1.90 4.87 13.54
C VAL A 304 1.68 4.85 12.03
N GLY A 305 1.30 3.71 11.48
CA GLY A 305 1.13 3.54 10.03
C GLY A 305 0.18 4.58 9.44
N GLU A 306 -0.96 4.83 10.09
CA GLU A 306 -1.90 5.88 9.73
C GLU A 306 -2.75 6.30 10.94
N VAL A 307 -3.03 7.60 11.05
CA VAL A 307 -4.01 8.15 11.99
C VAL A 307 -5.28 8.57 11.25
N ARG A 308 -6.44 8.15 11.77
CA ARG A 308 -7.75 8.39 11.18
C ARG A 308 -8.78 8.94 12.16
N GLY A 309 -8.52 8.85 13.45
CA GLY A 309 -9.46 9.19 14.52
C GLY A 309 -8.78 9.60 15.82
N ALA A 310 -9.38 9.19 16.92
CA ALA A 310 -9.01 9.60 18.29
C ALA A 310 -7.57 9.22 18.71
N GLU A 311 -6.95 8.23 18.07
CA GLU A 311 -5.56 7.83 18.29
C GLU A 311 -4.56 8.94 17.97
N ALA A 312 -4.94 9.89 17.11
CA ALA A 312 -4.10 11.04 16.77
C ALA A 312 -3.73 11.86 18.01
N PHE A 313 -4.66 12.03 18.96
CA PHE A 313 -4.37 12.72 20.22
C PHE A 313 -3.33 11.97 21.08
N ASP A 314 -3.50 10.65 21.26
CA ASP A 314 -2.58 9.86 22.06
C ASP A 314 -1.17 9.79 21.41
N MET A 315 -1.11 9.83 20.07
CA MET A 315 0.16 9.91 19.34
C MET A 315 0.84 11.28 19.52
N LEU A 316 0.10 12.39 19.39
CA LEU A 316 0.63 13.74 19.66
C LEU A 316 1.10 13.86 21.12
N GLN A 317 0.40 13.22 22.05
CA GLN A 317 0.83 13.14 23.43
C GLN A 317 2.17 12.40 23.59
N ALA A 318 2.34 11.28 22.87
CA ALA A 318 3.60 10.55 22.86
C ALA A 318 4.76 11.43 22.31
N MET A 319 4.53 12.12 21.21
CA MET A 319 5.50 13.06 20.60
C MET A 319 5.93 14.17 21.57
N ASN A 320 5.01 14.67 22.43
CA ASN A 320 5.27 15.72 23.41
C ASN A 320 5.88 15.20 24.74
N THR A 321 5.92 13.89 24.99
CA THR A 321 6.29 13.34 26.29
C THR A 321 7.48 12.38 26.23
N GLY A 322 8.52 12.72 25.44
CA GLY A 322 9.79 12.01 25.44
C GLY A 322 9.91 10.86 24.42
N HIS A 323 9.02 10.81 23.43
CA HIS A 323 9.09 9.90 22.28
C HIS A 323 9.29 10.69 20.98
N GLU A 324 10.23 11.63 21.02
CA GLU A 324 10.60 12.47 19.88
C GLU A 324 11.11 11.63 18.71
N GLY A 325 10.89 12.12 17.48
CA GLY A 325 11.23 11.41 16.26
C GLY A 325 10.20 10.35 15.86
N SER A 326 9.00 10.44 16.43
CA SER A 326 7.87 9.60 16.01
C SER A 326 7.36 10.01 14.63
N LEU A 327 6.92 9.02 13.86
CA LEU A 327 6.47 9.20 12.49
C LEU A 327 5.05 8.68 12.32
N THR A 328 4.28 9.33 11.46
CA THR A 328 2.94 8.82 11.12
C THR A 328 2.49 9.30 9.75
N THR A 329 1.37 8.72 9.25
CA THR A 329 0.73 9.21 8.04
C THR A 329 -0.71 9.68 8.30
N VAL A 330 -1.17 10.57 7.43
CA VAL A 330 -2.56 11.04 7.41
C VAL A 330 -3.06 11.20 5.97
N HIS A 331 -4.34 10.95 5.74
CA HIS A 331 -4.97 11.29 4.49
C HIS A 331 -5.32 12.78 4.46
N ALA A 332 -4.63 13.58 3.63
CA ALA A 332 -5.00 14.96 3.34
C ALA A 332 -4.45 15.40 1.97
N ASN A 333 -4.99 16.50 1.43
CA ASN A 333 -4.65 16.98 0.10
C ASN A 333 -3.58 18.07 0.11
N SER A 334 -3.32 18.67 1.25
CA SER A 334 -2.29 19.69 1.46
C SER A 334 -1.75 19.63 2.89
N PRO A 335 -0.59 20.26 3.19
CA PRO A 335 -0.09 20.38 4.56
C PRO A 335 -1.06 21.10 5.49
N GLN A 336 -1.77 22.12 5.01
CA GLN A 336 -2.78 22.86 5.76
C GLN A 336 -3.99 21.98 6.08
N ASP A 337 -4.47 21.21 5.09
CA ASP A 337 -5.57 20.25 5.31
C ASP A 337 -5.17 19.16 6.30
N ALA A 338 -3.91 18.69 6.25
CA ALA A 338 -3.38 17.71 7.20
C ALA A 338 -3.45 18.26 8.64
N PHE A 339 -3.04 19.50 8.84
CA PHE A 339 -3.12 20.18 10.13
C PHE A 339 -4.57 20.30 10.62
N THR A 340 -5.47 20.82 9.79
CA THR A 340 -6.91 20.93 10.09
C THR A 340 -7.54 19.56 10.39
N ARG A 341 -7.13 18.52 9.68
CA ARG A 341 -7.62 17.17 9.93
C ARG A 341 -7.15 16.62 11.27
N LEU A 342 -5.90 16.89 11.68
CA LEU A 342 -5.43 16.55 13.02
C LEU A 342 -6.25 17.27 14.10
N GLU A 343 -6.58 18.56 13.93
CA GLU A 343 -7.48 19.29 14.84
C GLU A 343 -8.81 18.54 15.00
N GLY A 344 -9.44 18.17 13.89
CA GLY A 344 -10.68 17.42 13.91
C GLY A 344 -10.57 16.08 14.65
N MET A 345 -9.47 15.33 14.45
CA MET A 345 -9.23 14.04 15.13
C MET A 345 -9.04 14.23 16.65
N VAL A 346 -8.38 15.29 17.08
CA VAL A 346 -8.24 15.62 18.51
C VAL A 346 -9.61 15.92 19.14
N VAL A 347 -10.47 16.65 18.44
CA VAL A 347 -11.86 16.89 18.89
C VAL A 347 -12.63 15.55 18.98
N MET A 348 -12.49 14.67 18.01
CA MET A 348 -13.12 13.32 18.00
C MET A 348 -12.63 12.45 19.16
N ALA A 349 -11.45 12.73 19.75
CA ALA A 349 -10.96 12.00 20.92
C ALA A 349 -11.77 12.33 22.20
N GLY A 350 -12.75 13.21 22.14
CA GLY A 350 -13.61 13.62 23.24
C GLY A 350 -12.98 14.66 24.17
N MET A 351 -11.99 15.42 23.65
CA MET A 351 -11.33 16.49 24.40
C MET A 351 -12.09 17.79 24.20
N GLU A 352 -12.71 18.28 25.27
CA GLU A 352 -13.37 19.59 25.28
C GLU A 352 -12.33 20.71 25.46
N LEU A 353 -11.48 20.91 24.46
CA LEU A 353 -10.44 21.94 24.45
C LEU A 353 -10.78 23.01 23.41
N PRO A 354 -10.52 24.29 23.71
CA PRO A 354 -10.58 25.33 22.69
C PRO A 354 -9.67 25.07 21.50
N SER A 355 -10.09 25.39 20.28
CA SER A 355 -9.30 25.16 19.06
C SER A 355 -7.90 25.79 19.13
N SER A 356 -7.73 26.91 19.82
CA SER A 356 -6.41 27.52 20.02
C SER A 356 -5.45 26.63 20.82
N ILE A 357 -5.95 25.98 21.86
CA ILE A 357 -5.15 25.04 22.68
C ILE A 357 -4.82 23.77 21.88
N ILE A 358 -5.78 23.27 21.10
CA ILE A 358 -5.54 22.12 20.22
C ILE A 358 -4.42 22.45 19.20
N ARG A 359 -4.46 23.61 18.59
CA ARG A 359 -3.43 24.07 17.64
C ARG A 359 -2.07 24.19 18.29
N GLU A 360 -1.99 24.81 19.45
CA GLU A 360 -0.75 24.92 20.22
C GLU A 360 -0.19 23.53 20.55
N TYR A 361 -1.06 22.59 20.94
CA TYR A 361 -0.69 21.22 21.24
C TYR A 361 -0.13 20.47 20.01
N ILE A 362 -0.76 20.64 18.83
CA ILE A 362 -0.28 20.03 17.59
C ILE A 362 1.08 20.60 17.19
N VAL A 363 1.25 21.93 17.26
CA VAL A 363 2.52 22.59 16.88
C VAL A 363 3.65 22.23 17.84
N SER A 364 3.37 22.01 19.13
CA SER A 364 4.40 21.55 20.07
C SER A 364 4.85 20.11 19.81
N ALA A 365 3.97 19.31 19.19
CA ALA A 365 4.23 17.88 18.93
C ALA A 365 4.84 17.61 17.56
N LEU A 366 4.54 18.42 16.55
CA LEU A 366 4.84 18.15 15.16
C LEU A 366 5.87 19.13 14.60
N ASP A 367 7.00 18.63 14.10
CA ASP A 367 8.05 19.46 13.51
C ASP A 367 7.87 19.64 11.99
N PHE A 368 7.48 18.56 11.27
CA PHE A 368 7.40 18.59 9.80
C PHE A 368 6.17 17.89 9.24
N ILE A 369 5.65 18.44 8.14
CA ILE A 369 4.65 17.81 7.27
C ILE A 369 5.28 17.59 5.90
N VAL A 370 5.27 16.33 5.44
CA VAL A 370 5.73 15.93 4.11
C VAL A 370 4.52 15.54 3.28
N GLN A 371 4.26 16.28 2.20
CA GLN A 371 3.13 16.01 1.31
C GLN A 371 3.55 15.18 0.12
N VAL A 372 2.88 14.04 -0.09
CA VAL A 372 3.04 13.18 -1.26
C VAL A 372 1.76 13.11 -2.09
N THR A 373 1.90 13.12 -3.40
CA THR A 373 0.75 13.15 -4.31
C THR A 373 0.98 12.18 -5.48
N ARG A 374 -0.06 11.44 -5.84
CA ARG A 374 -0.12 10.73 -7.12
C ARG A 374 -0.62 11.71 -8.18
N LEU A 375 0.22 11.98 -9.16
CA LEU A 375 -0.10 12.90 -10.25
C LEU A 375 -1.00 12.25 -11.29
N SER A 376 -1.51 13.05 -12.23
CA SER A 376 -2.46 12.60 -13.26
C SER A 376 -1.87 11.59 -14.26
N ASP A 377 -0.54 11.53 -14.38
CA ASP A 377 0.19 10.55 -15.18
C ASP A 377 0.48 9.24 -14.44
N GLY A 378 0.01 9.14 -13.18
CA GLY A 378 0.22 7.98 -12.31
C GLY A 378 1.52 8.03 -11.49
N THR A 379 2.42 8.99 -11.75
CA THR A 379 3.66 9.15 -10.98
C THR A 379 3.38 9.65 -9.58
N ARG A 380 4.25 9.31 -8.64
CA ARG A 380 4.15 9.72 -7.25
C ARG A 380 5.28 10.69 -6.94
N LYS A 381 4.93 11.89 -6.46
CA LYS A 381 5.90 12.94 -6.15
C LYS A 381 5.74 13.41 -4.70
N MET A 382 6.86 13.68 -4.04
CA MET A 382 6.90 14.47 -2.82
C MET A 382 6.74 15.93 -3.23
N VAL A 383 5.53 16.48 -3.07
CA VAL A 383 5.21 17.81 -3.59
C VAL A 383 5.64 18.94 -2.66
N SER A 384 5.79 18.66 -1.36
CA SER A 384 6.39 19.61 -0.42
C SER A 384 6.94 18.98 0.84
N ILE A 385 7.94 19.63 1.44
CA ILE A 385 8.38 19.43 2.82
C ILE A 385 8.19 20.75 3.54
N SER A 386 7.37 20.76 4.58
CA SER A 386 7.00 21.96 5.32
C SER A 386 7.32 21.82 6.81
N GLU A 387 7.98 22.82 7.38
CA GLU A 387 8.22 22.95 8.82
C GLU A 387 7.00 23.56 9.50
N VAL A 388 6.67 23.10 10.70
CA VAL A 388 5.53 23.59 11.49
C VAL A 388 6.08 24.21 12.77
N PHE A 389 5.68 25.47 13.03
CA PHE A 389 6.09 26.18 14.24
C PHE A 389 5.11 27.30 14.61
N THR A 390 5.26 27.86 15.80
CA THR A 390 4.49 29.01 16.23
C THR A 390 5.19 30.32 15.85
N GLY A 391 4.54 31.16 15.05
CA GLY A 391 5.05 32.46 14.67
C GLY A 391 5.03 33.48 15.81
N LEU A 392 5.61 34.68 15.57
CA LEU A 392 5.69 35.76 16.54
C LEU A 392 4.33 36.25 17.03
N ASP A 393 3.31 36.16 16.19
CA ASP A 393 1.92 36.52 16.48
C ASP A 393 1.12 35.39 17.15
N LYS A 394 1.79 34.32 17.58
CA LYS A 394 1.20 33.09 18.12
C LYS A 394 0.30 32.34 17.13
N GLN A 395 0.40 32.63 15.83
CA GLN A 395 -0.28 31.87 14.81
C GLN A 395 0.55 30.66 14.40
N VAL A 396 -0.14 29.59 13.97
CA VAL A 396 0.52 28.41 13.40
C VAL A 396 1.07 28.76 12.03
N VAL A 397 2.34 28.51 11.84
CA VAL A 397 3.04 28.70 10.57
C VAL A 397 3.39 27.32 10.01
N VAL A 398 2.95 27.07 8.78
CA VAL A 398 3.37 25.93 7.97
C VAL A 398 4.29 26.48 6.89
N ASN A 399 5.59 26.36 7.13
CA ASN A 399 6.64 26.99 6.33
C ASN A 399 7.18 25.98 5.31
N GLU A 400 6.80 26.13 4.04
CA GLU A 400 7.28 25.27 2.97
C GLU A 400 8.78 25.51 2.70
N ILE A 401 9.60 24.48 2.85
CA ILE A 401 11.06 24.52 2.65
C ILE A 401 11.42 24.04 1.24
N PHE A 402 10.83 22.93 0.81
CA PHE A 402 11.00 22.35 -0.54
C PHE A 402 9.66 22.15 -1.20
N ARG A 403 9.63 22.28 -2.53
CA ARG A 403 8.44 21.99 -3.34
C ARG A 403 8.74 21.33 -4.66
N PHE A 404 7.77 20.63 -5.20
CA PHE A 404 7.71 20.25 -6.61
C PHE A 404 6.97 21.33 -7.39
N GLN A 405 7.68 22.06 -8.24
CA GLN A 405 7.09 23.07 -9.10
C GLN A 405 6.62 22.46 -10.41
N ARG A 406 5.29 22.30 -10.55
CA ARG A 406 4.69 21.84 -11.82
C ARG A 406 4.77 22.95 -12.86
N ILE A 407 5.20 22.60 -14.09
CA ILE A 407 5.29 23.53 -15.24
C ILE A 407 4.12 23.28 -16.20
N GLY A 408 3.74 22.01 -16.44
CA GLY A 408 2.71 21.66 -17.40
C GLY A 408 2.58 20.17 -17.61
N MET A 409 2.09 19.80 -18.81
CA MET A 409 2.00 18.41 -19.26
C MET A 409 2.75 18.26 -20.58
N GLY A 410 3.46 17.18 -20.74
CA GLY A 410 4.14 16.80 -21.97
C GLY A 410 3.19 16.19 -23.00
N LYS A 411 3.72 15.90 -24.19
CA LYS A 411 2.93 15.42 -25.34
C LYS A 411 2.30 14.02 -25.12
N LYS A 412 2.86 13.21 -24.24
CA LYS A 412 2.37 11.87 -23.90
C LYS A 412 1.50 11.86 -22.63
N GLY A 413 1.13 13.05 -22.10
CA GLY A 413 0.35 13.19 -20.89
C GLY A 413 1.17 13.13 -19.59
N GLU A 414 2.51 13.08 -19.68
CA GLU A 414 3.42 13.14 -18.54
C GLU A 414 3.37 14.52 -17.86
N VAL A 415 3.45 14.54 -16.52
CA VAL A 415 3.50 15.79 -15.76
C VAL A 415 4.95 16.31 -15.74
N LEU A 416 5.14 17.50 -16.30
CA LEU A 416 6.43 18.19 -16.31
C LEU A 416 6.58 19.09 -15.10
N GLY A 417 7.74 19.01 -14.44
CA GLY A 417 8.06 19.82 -13.27
C GLY A 417 9.46 19.58 -12.77
N TYR A 418 9.84 20.30 -11.74
CA TYR A 418 11.14 20.18 -11.07
C TYR A 418 11.02 20.39 -9.57
N PHE A 419 11.95 19.81 -8.81
CA PHE A 419 12.07 20.04 -7.39
C PHE A 419 12.92 21.28 -7.14
N THR A 420 12.55 22.07 -6.13
CA THR A 420 13.26 23.31 -5.81
C THR A 420 13.09 23.66 -4.33
N PRO A 421 14.13 24.21 -3.68
CA PRO A 421 13.95 24.88 -2.41
C PRO A 421 13.11 26.16 -2.61
N THR A 422 12.51 26.65 -1.53
CA THR A 422 11.69 27.88 -1.56
C THR A 422 12.49 29.13 -1.19
N GLY A 423 13.79 28.98 -0.87
CA GLY A 423 14.63 30.05 -0.35
C GLY A 423 14.50 30.31 1.15
N LYS A 424 13.68 29.51 1.82
CA LYS A 424 13.47 29.63 3.27
C LYS A 424 14.36 28.65 4.01
N ILE A 425 15.05 29.15 5.01
CA ILE A 425 15.92 28.35 5.88
C ILE A 425 15.07 27.81 7.03
N PRO A 426 15.11 26.47 7.31
CA PRO A 426 14.38 25.90 8.45
C PRO A 426 14.87 26.44 9.79
N HIS A 427 13.97 26.72 10.71
CA HIS A 427 14.31 27.08 12.10
C HIS A 427 14.99 25.90 12.83
N SER A 428 14.66 24.67 12.44
CA SER A 428 15.19 23.45 13.04
C SER A 428 16.66 23.13 12.70
N LEU A 429 17.35 23.95 11.88
CA LEU A 429 18.77 23.73 11.58
C LEU A 429 19.68 23.70 12.81
N GLU A 430 19.41 24.54 13.81
CA GLU A 430 20.17 24.53 15.06
C GLU A 430 20.00 23.18 15.80
N ARG A 431 18.79 22.62 15.82
CA ARG A 431 18.52 21.31 16.41
C ARG A 431 19.25 20.21 15.65
N LEU A 432 19.32 20.27 14.30
CA LEU A 432 20.11 19.33 13.49
C LEU A 432 21.59 19.36 13.89
N ARG A 433 22.16 20.56 14.05
CA ARG A 433 23.56 20.74 14.48
C ARG A 433 23.83 20.15 15.88
N MET A 434 22.87 20.23 16.81
CA MET A 434 23.00 19.60 18.14
C MET A 434 23.10 18.07 18.05
N PHE A 435 22.51 17.46 17.02
CA PHE A 435 22.67 16.02 16.72
C PHE A 435 23.91 15.70 15.89
N GLY A 436 24.80 16.69 15.64
CA GLY A 436 25.99 16.50 14.84
C GLY A 436 25.74 16.42 13.33
N ILE A 437 24.56 16.82 12.87
CA ILE A 437 24.16 16.77 11.46
C ILE A 437 24.36 18.17 10.87
N GLU A 438 25.36 18.31 9.99
CA GLU A 438 25.61 19.54 9.26
C GLU A 438 25.00 19.44 7.86
N LEU A 439 24.13 20.38 7.54
CA LEU A 439 23.57 20.56 6.19
C LEU A 439 24.11 21.87 5.61
N ASP A 440 24.50 21.82 4.33
CA ASP A 440 24.90 22.99 3.59
C ASP A 440 23.69 23.90 3.36
N GLU A 441 23.75 25.13 3.87
CA GLU A 441 22.66 26.11 3.71
C GLU A 441 22.40 26.46 2.25
N SER A 442 23.36 26.24 1.35
CA SER A 442 23.16 26.42 -0.09
C SER A 442 22.04 25.53 -0.65
N MET A 443 21.74 24.39 0.00
CA MET A 443 20.65 23.51 -0.40
C MET A 443 19.26 24.16 -0.28
N PHE A 444 19.11 25.20 0.53
CA PHE A 444 17.86 25.95 0.71
C PHE A 444 17.79 27.20 -0.18
N THR A 445 18.87 27.54 -0.89
CA THR A 445 18.92 28.72 -1.74
C THR A 445 18.31 28.42 -3.11
N MET A 446 17.44 29.31 -3.59
CA MET A 446 16.94 29.21 -4.96
C MET A 446 18.11 29.46 -5.93
N GLY A 447 18.62 28.41 -6.56
CA GLY A 447 19.56 28.54 -7.67
C GLY A 447 18.86 29.09 -8.93
N GLU A 448 19.66 29.60 -9.89
CA GLU A 448 19.18 29.81 -11.26
C GLU A 448 18.83 28.43 -11.83
N VAL A 449 17.53 28.13 -11.82
CA VAL A 449 17.03 26.86 -12.37
C VAL A 449 17.26 26.88 -13.87
N ASN A 450 18.24 26.12 -14.33
CA ASN A 450 18.40 25.84 -15.75
C ASN A 450 17.21 24.96 -16.17
N LYS A 451 16.10 25.61 -16.56
CA LYS A 451 14.76 24.99 -16.83
C LYS A 451 14.79 23.86 -17.85
N ARG A 452 15.93 23.65 -18.55
CA ARG A 452 16.09 22.62 -19.57
C ARG A 452 16.73 21.33 -19.08
N GLU A 453 17.52 21.37 -18.00
CA GLU A 453 18.31 20.21 -17.51
C GLU A 453 17.63 19.43 -16.38
N HIS A 454 16.59 19.98 -15.74
CA HIS A 454 15.90 19.37 -14.61
C HIS A 454 14.44 19.00 -14.87
N LEU A 455 14.05 18.92 -16.16
CA LEU A 455 12.80 18.29 -16.53
C LEU A 455 12.99 16.78 -16.32
N TYR A 456 12.45 16.24 -15.24
CA TYR A 456 12.34 14.79 -15.09
C TYR A 456 11.26 14.27 -16.04
N PRO A 457 11.62 13.71 -17.19
CA PRO A 457 10.72 12.86 -17.92
C PRO A 457 10.64 11.55 -17.14
N VAL A 458 9.45 11.05 -16.97
CA VAL A 458 9.21 9.71 -16.42
C VAL A 458 9.55 8.67 -17.48
#